data_e92cdcc8f160c833c00e49a323f87d24
#
_entry.id   e92cdcc8f160c833c00e49a323f87d24
#
_cell.length_a   1.000
_cell.length_b   1.000
_cell.length_c   1.000
_cell.angle_alpha   90.00
_cell.angle_beta   90.00
_cell.angle_gamma   90.00
#
_symmetry.space_group_name_H-M   'P 1'
#
loop_
_entity.id
_entity.type
_entity.pdbx_description
1 polymer ?
#
loop_
_entity_poly.entity_id
_entity_poly.type
_entity_poly.pdbx_seq_one_letter_code
_entity_poly.pdbx_strand_id
1 'polypeptide(L)'
;MSIINSSDVYRIICQTLNTVSAKVMRHSQIVGYTLFKMLQYENAYPLEDIIDYTMVGILHDMGLYKNEITGRMADYELNNVWDHSVYGYLFLRHLSPLQDKAEIVLYHHLDYNKHNQIQSDHIRVCEHLAYAD
;
A
#
# COMPACT_ATOMS: atom_id res chain seq x y z
N MET A 1 -15.08 -12.59 -25.03
CA MET A 1 -14.86 -11.43 -24.12
C MET A 1 -13.89 -11.86 -23.03
N SER A 2 -12.70 -11.27 -22.99
CA SER A 2 -11.76 -11.56 -21.90
C SER A 2 -12.23 -10.83 -20.65
N ILE A 3 -12.42 -11.56 -19.55
CA ILE A 3 -12.72 -10.97 -18.24
C ILE A 3 -11.38 -10.58 -17.63
N ILE A 4 -11.15 -9.28 -17.45
CA ILE A 4 -10.00 -8.78 -16.70
C ILE A 4 -10.30 -9.00 -15.22
N ASN A 5 -9.51 -9.84 -14.57
CA ASN A 5 -9.64 -10.08 -13.14
C ASN A 5 -8.70 -9.15 -12.32
N SER A 6 -8.92 -9.07 -11.01
CA SER A 6 -8.13 -8.22 -10.13
C SER A 6 -6.64 -8.55 -10.18
N SER A 7 -6.29 -9.83 -10.33
CA SER A 7 -4.90 -10.29 -10.43
C SER A 7 -4.19 -9.71 -11.66
N ASP A 8 -4.88 -9.63 -12.80
CA ASP A 8 -4.33 -9.02 -14.01
C ASP A 8 -4.10 -7.52 -13.83
N VAL A 9 -5.03 -6.83 -13.17
CA VAL A 9 -4.91 -5.40 -12.86
C VAL A 9 -3.69 -5.17 -11.97
N TYR A 10 -3.55 -5.93 -10.89
CA TYR A 10 -2.40 -5.82 -9.98
C TYR A 10 -1.08 -6.08 -10.69
N ARG A 11 -1.01 -7.11 -11.53
CA ARG A 11 0.18 -7.42 -12.30
C ARG A 11 0.58 -6.28 -13.22
N ILE A 12 -0.37 -5.68 -13.93
CA ILE A 12 -0.11 -4.54 -14.81
C ILE A 12 0.40 -3.33 -14.02
N ILE A 13 -0.25 -3.00 -12.89
CA ILE A 13 0.17 -1.91 -12.02
C ILE A 13 1.60 -2.13 -11.56
N CYS A 14 1.91 -3.29 -11.00
CA CYS A 14 3.25 -3.61 -10.48
C CYS A 14 4.32 -3.58 -11.58
N GLN A 15 4.03 -4.10 -12.75
CA GLN A 15 4.95 -4.06 -13.88
C GLN A 15 5.22 -2.62 -14.33
N THR A 16 4.18 -1.79 -14.40
CA THR A 16 4.31 -0.38 -14.75
C THR A 16 5.16 0.39 -13.74
N LEU A 17 4.86 0.20 -12.44
CA LEU A 17 5.60 0.86 -11.36
C LEU A 17 7.06 0.40 -11.32
N ASN A 18 7.33 -0.89 -11.56
CA ASN A 18 8.69 -1.41 -11.65
C ASN A 18 9.52 -0.76 -12.77
N THR A 19 8.87 -0.38 -13.85
CA THR A 19 9.50 0.35 -14.97
C THR A 19 9.94 1.76 -14.54
N VAL A 20 9.16 2.40 -13.65
CA VAL A 20 9.46 3.74 -13.14
C VAL A 20 10.56 3.71 -12.08
N SER A 21 10.45 2.81 -11.10
CA SER A 21 11.45 2.66 -10.04
C SER A 21 11.51 1.23 -9.51
N ALA A 22 12.50 0.48 -9.99
CA ALA A 22 12.77 -0.88 -9.53
C ALA A 22 13.16 -0.93 -8.03
N LYS A 23 13.81 0.12 -7.52
CA LYS A 23 14.22 0.21 -6.12
C LYS A 23 12.99 0.28 -5.18
N VAL A 24 12.06 1.18 -5.48
CA VAL A 24 10.83 1.33 -4.69
C VAL A 24 9.98 0.07 -4.81
N MET A 25 9.84 -0.50 -5.99
CA MET A 25 9.08 -1.72 -6.18
C MET A 25 9.67 -2.89 -5.39
N ARG A 26 10.99 -3.02 -5.32
CA ARG A 26 11.64 -4.06 -4.50
C ARG A 26 11.33 -3.89 -3.02
N HIS A 27 11.44 -2.67 -2.48
CA HIS A 27 11.07 -2.36 -1.11
C HIS A 27 9.60 -2.73 -0.86
N SER A 28 8.71 -2.27 -1.71
CA SER A 28 7.27 -2.52 -1.61
C SER A 28 6.91 -4.01 -1.64
N GLN A 29 7.61 -4.80 -2.46
CA GLN A 29 7.43 -6.26 -2.50
C GLN A 29 7.86 -6.93 -1.19
N ILE A 30 8.96 -6.47 -0.58
CA ILE A 30 9.43 -6.97 0.72
C ILE A 30 8.41 -6.65 1.81
N VAL A 31 7.92 -5.41 1.83
CA VAL A 31 6.88 -4.97 2.78
C VAL A 31 5.61 -5.80 2.61
N GLY A 32 5.14 -5.97 1.38
CA GLY A 32 3.96 -6.78 1.08
C GLY A 32 4.11 -8.24 1.53
N TYR A 33 5.26 -8.85 1.28
CA TYR A 33 5.54 -10.21 1.73
C TYR A 33 5.57 -10.31 3.27
N THR A 34 6.19 -9.35 3.93
CA THR A 34 6.23 -9.30 5.40
C THR A 34 4.83 -9.17 5.98
N LEU A 35 4.03 -8.27 5.44
CA LEU A 35 2.63 -8.09 5.83
C LEU A 35 1.82 -9.38 5.61
N PHE A 36 1.97 -10.04 4.47
CA PHE A 36 1.33 -11.33 4.20
C PHE A 36 1.65 -12.36 5.29
N LYS A 37 2.92 -12.49 5.66
CA LYS A 37 3.34 -13.43 6.70
C LYS A 37 2.78 -13.07 8.07
N MET A 38 2.74 -11.78 8.41
CA MET A 38 2.16 -11.33 9.68
C MET A 38 0.67 -11.67 9.76
N LEU A 39 -0.09 -11.36 8.72
CA LEU A 39 -1.52 -11.64 8.66
C LEU A 39 -1.84 -13.14 8.64
N GLN A 40 -1.02 -13.91 7.93
CA GLN A 40 -1.15 -15.37 7.91
C GLN A 40 -0.90 -15.98 9.30
N TYR A 41 0.12 -15.49 10.00
CA TYR A 41 0.46 -15.93 11.35
C TYR A 41 -0.63 -15.57 12.36
N GLU A 42 -1.19 -14.36 12.26
CA GLU A 42 -2.28 -13.91 13.13
C GLU A 42 -3.54 -14.76 12.97
N ASN A 43 -3.77 -15.30 11.77
CA ASN A 43 -4.90 -16.19 11.45
C ASN A 43 -6.28 -15.60 11.80
N ALA A 44 -6.42 -14.28 11.64
CA ALA A 44 -7.65 -13.53 11.97
C ALA A 44 -8.49 -13.16 10.74
N TYR A 45 -7.96 -13.39 9.51
CA TYR A 45 -8.58 -12.95 8.26
C TYR A 45 -8.71 -14.10 7.27
N PRO A 46 -9.77 -14.10 6.42
CA PRO A 46 -9.85 -15.04 5.31
C PRO A 46 -8.76 -14.77 4.27
N LEU A 47 -8.37 -15.80 3.52
CA LEU A 47 -7.27 -15.72 2.57
C LEU A 47 -7.45 -14.61 1.52
N GLU A 48 -8.66 -14.42 1.02
CA GLU A 48 -8.94 -13.36 0.04
C GLU A 48 -8.65 -11.96 0.60
N ASP A 49 -8.97 -11.71 1.88
CA ASP A 49 -8.64 -10.45 2.53
C ASP A 49 -7.12 -10.30 2.74
N ILE A 50 -6.43 -11.38 3.11
CA ILE A 50 -4.97 -11.38 3.24
C ILE A 50 -4.30 -11.05 1.91
N ILE A 51 -4.81 -11.58 0.79
CA ILE A 51 -4.31 -11.27 -0.55
C ILE A 51 -4.51 -9.77 -0.85
N ASP A 52 -5.69 -9.24 -0.61
CA ASP A 52 -5.98 -7.81 -0.83
C ASP A 52 -5.12 -6.91 0.05
N TYR A 53 -4.98 -7.22 1.33
CA TYR A 53 -4.09 -6.48 2.23
C TYR A 53 -2.63 -6.56 1.80
N THR A 54 -2.19 -7.70 1.29
CA THR A 54 -0.84 -7.85 0.73
C THR A 54 -0.64 -6.93 -0.47
N MET A 55 -1.63 -6.84 -1.35
CA MET A 55 -1.57 -5.92 -2.48
C MET A 55 -1.56 -4.46 -2.05
N VAL A 56 -2.34 -4.10 -1.01
CA VAL A 56 -2.26 -2.77 -0.39
C VAL A 56 -0.84 -2.51 0.12
N GLY A 57 -0.21 -3.49 0.78
CA GLY A 57 1.17 -3.38 1.25
C GLY A 57 2.17 -3.19 0.11
N ILE A 58 2.01 -3.88 -1.00
CA ILE A 58 2.86 -3.70 -2.19
C ILE A 58 2.67 -2.30 -2.80
N LEU A 59 1.50 -1.73 -2.70
CA LEU A 59 1.15 -0.45 -3.32
C LEU A 59 1.17 0.73 -2.33
N HIS A 60 1.60 0.51 -1.08
CA HIS A 60 1.51 1.54 -0.04
C HIS A 60 2.29 2.83 -0.37
N ASP A 61 3.41 2.69 -1.03
CA ASP A 61 4.30 3.79 -1.43
C ASP A 61 4.08 4.29 -2.85
N MET A 62 3.00 3.88 -3.51
CA MET A 62 2.80 4.26 -4.91
C MET A 62 2.69 5.78 -5.11
N GLY A 63 2.31 6.53 -4.09
CA GLY A 63 2.30 7.99 -4.13
C GLY A 63 3.70 8.61 -4.34
N LEU A 64 4.77 7.88 -3.99
CA LEU A 64 6.15 8.31 -4.22
C LEU A 64 6.52 8.37 -5.70
N TYR A 65 5.88 7.57 -6.55
CA TYR A 65 6.20 7.52 -7.98
C TYR A 65 5.97 8.85 -8.70
N LYS A 66 5.06 9.68 -8.19
CA LYS A 66 4.91 11.05 -8.67
C LYS A 66 6.21 11.84 -8.56
N ASN A 67 6.99 11.60 -7.52
CA ASN A 67 8.23 12.32 -7.25
C ASN A 67 9.43 11.70 -7.95
N GLU A 68 9.39 10.42 -8.27
CA GLU A 68 10.42 9.75 -9.08
C GLU A 68 10.55 10.41 -10.45
N ILE A 69 9.43 10.77 -11.07
CA ILE A 69 9.42 11.49 -12.36
C ILE A 69 10.15 12.84 -12.25
N THR A 70 10.14 13.46 -11.07
CA THR A 70 10.82 14.75 -10.82
C THR A 70 12.22 14.61 -10.24
N GLY A 71 12.70 13.39 -9.98
CA GLY A 71 14.00 13.11 -9.35
C GLY A 71 14.11 13.51 -7.89
N ARG A 72 13.00 13.74 -7.19
CA ARG A 72 12.95 14.22 -5.80
C ARG A 72 12.47 13.20 -4.78
N MET A 73 12.48 11.94 -5.13
CA MET A 73 11.86 10.90 -4.31
C MET A 73 12.46 10.78 -2.91
N ALA A 74 13.79 10.78 -2.80
CA ALA A 74 14.48 10.66 -1.50
C ALA A 74 14.25 11.87 -0.60
N ASP A 75 14.25 13.07 -1.16
CA ASP A 75 14.02 14.31 -0.41
C ASP A 75 12.58 14.40 0.10
N TYR A 76 11.67 13.83 -0.65
CA TYR A 76 10.24 13.90 -0.36
C TYR A 76 9.83 12.95 0.77
N GLU A 77 10.37 11.76 0.78
CA GLU A 77 10.13 10.77 1.83
C GLU A 77 10.58 11.28 3.22
N LEU A 78 11.68 12.04 3.24
CA LEU A 78 12.22 12.59 4.48
C LEU A 78 11.45 13.81 4.99
N ASN A 79 10.83 14.60 4.09
CA ASN A 79 10.28 15.90 4.43
C ASN A 79 8.75 15.96 4.42
N ASN A 80 8.06 15.00 3.81
CA ASN A 80 6.63 15.11 3.58
C ASN A 80 5.93 13.73 3.43
N VAL A 81 6.02 12.92 4.48
CA VAL A 81 5.45 11.55 4.51
C VAL A 81 3.94 11.49 4.19
N TRP A 82 3.20 12.54 4.51
CA TRP A 82 1.75 12.56 4.30
C TRP A 82 1.34 12.68 2.84
N ASP A 83 2.10 13.38 2.02
CA ASP A 83 1.71 13.60 0.62
C ASP A 83 1.66 12.29 -0.18
N HIS A 84 2.64 11.40 -0.02
CA HIS A 84 2.60 10.13 -0.73
C HIS A 84 1.48 9.21 -0.23
N SER A 85 1.15 9.28 1.06
CA SER A 85 0.02 8.54 1.63
C SER A 85 -1.31 9.02 1.05
N VAL A 86 -1.50 10.34 0.90
CA VAL A 86 -2.69 10.93 0.29
C VAL A 86 -2.80 10.54 -1.18
N TYR A 87 -1.72 10.66 -1.96
CA TYR A 87 -1.73 10.29 -3.37
C TYR A 87 -1.97 8.78 -3.56
N GLY A 88 -1.34 7.95 -2.75
CA GLY A 88 -1.56 6.51 -2.75
C GLY A 88 -3.01 6.15 -2.42
N TYR A 89 -3.57 6.77 -1.39
CA TYR A 89 -4.98 6.62 -1.03
C TYR A 89 -5.92 6.98 -2.18
N LEU A 90 -5.72 8.14 -2.79
CA LEU A 90 -6.58 8.61 -3.89
C LEU A 90 -6.51 7.66 -5.09
N PHE A 91 -5.32 7.17 -5.41
CA PHE A 91 -5.16 6.19 -6.49
C PHE A 91 -5.92 4.91 -6.17
N LEU A 92 -5.70 4.31 -5.01
CA LEU A 92 -6.36 3.06 -4.64
C LEU A 92 -7.88 3.23 -4.53
N ARG A 93 -8.34 4.36 -4.01
CA ARG A 93 -9.76 4.67 -3.85
C ARG A 93 -10.49 4.78 -5.17
N HIS A 94 -9.87 5.40 -6.18
CA HIS A 94 -10.57 5.78 -7.42
C HIS A 94 -10.14 4.98 -8.64
N LEU A 95 -8.97 4.35 -8.62
CA LEU A 95 -8.38 3.74 -9.82
C LEU A 95 -7.98 2.27 -9.62
N SER A 96 -8.42 1.63 -8.54
CA SER A 96 -8.06 0.23 -8.28
C SER A 96 -9.24 -0.57 -7.74
N PRO A 97 -9.15 -1.93 -7.74
CA PRO A 97 -10.13 -2.80 -7.10
C PRO A 97 -10.08 -2.78 -5.56
N LEU A 98 -9.13 -2.03 -4.94
CA LEU A 98 -8.89 -1.98 -3.49
C LEU A 98 -9.52 -0.76 -2.83
N GLN A 99 -10.54 -0.17 -3.42
CA GLN A 99 -11.15 1.08 -2.97
C GLN A 99 -11.64 1.04 -1.51
N ASP A 100 -12.15 -0.09 -1.05
CA ASP A 100 -12.64 -0.30 0.33
C ASP A 100 -11.51 -0.44 1.35
N LYS A 101 -10.28 -0.71 0.91
CA LYS A 101 -9.08 -0.86 1.75
C LYS A 101 -8.07 0.27 1.57
N ALA A 102 -8.40 1.29 0.78
CA ALA A 102 -7.49 2.41 0.47
C ALA A 102 -7.05 3.20 1.72
N GLU A 103 -7.89 3.25 2.75
CA GLU A 103 -7.58 3.94 4.02
C GLU A 103 -6.31 3.42 4.70
N ILE A 104 -5.95 2.16 4.47
CA ILE A 104 -4.73 1.57 5.04
C ILE A 104 -3.51 2.36 4.57
N VAL A 105 -3.46 2.75 3.31
CA VAL A 105 -2.37 3.58 2.76
C VAL A 105 -2.41 4.99 3.33
N LEU A 106 -3.59 5.55 3.53
CA LEU A 106 -3.71 6.89 4.12
C LEU A 106 -3.11 6.97 5.51
N TYR A 107 -3.29 5.94 6.32
CA TYR A 107 -2.94 5.95 7.74
C TYR A 107 -1.67 5.18 8.10
N HIS A 108 -0.93 4.63 7.14
CA HIS A 108 0.22 3.76 7.44
C HIS A 108 1.39 4.49 8.14
N HIS A 109 1.48 5.81 8.05
CA HIS A 109 2.44 6.64 8.79
C HIS A 109 1.85 7.32 10.02
N LEU A 110 0.60 7.04 10.37
CA LEU A 110 -0.01 7.65 11.54
C LEU A 110 0.61 7.08 12.82
N ASP A 111 0.95 7.96 13.75
CA ASP A 111 1.45 7.56 15.06
C ASP A 111 0.47 6.62 15.76
N TYR A 112 0.98 5.53 16.32
CA TYR A 112 0.17 4.54 17.04
C TYR A 112 -0.74 5.17 18.09
N ASN A 113 -0.27 6.17 18.81
CA ASN A 113 -1.04 6.88 19.84
C ASN A 113 -2.28 7.61 19.30
N LYS A 114 -2.36 7.82 17.99
CA LYS A 114 -3.48 8.49 17.33
C LYS A 114 -4.47 7.53 16.67
N HIS A 115 -4.18 6.22 16.66
CA HIS A 115 -5.03 5.22 16.03
C HIS A 115 -6.42 5.16 16.64
N ASN A 116 -6.56 5.42 17.94
CA ASN A 116 -7.85 5.44 18.64
C ASN A 116 -8.75 6.62 18.24
N GLN A 117 -8.20 7.62 17.54
CA GLN A 117 -8.94 8.79 17.04
C GLN A 117 -9.56 8.54 15.67
N ILE A 118 -9.26 7.40 15.06
CA ILE A 118 -9.70 7.03 13.71
C ILE A 118 -10.69 5.88 13.79
N GLN A 119 -11.83 6.08 13.15
CA GLN A 119 -12.81 5.01 12.95
C GLN A 119 -12.53 4.32 11.62
N SER A 120 -11.78 3.22 11.68
CA SER A 120 -11.51 2.38 10.51
C SER A 120 -11.52 0.91 10.91
N ASP A 121 -12.20 0.09 10.13
CA ASP A 121 -12.20 -1.38 10.29
C ASP A 121 -10.83 -2.00 9.98
N HIS A 122 -9.92 -1.21 9.41
CA HIS A 122 -8.61 -1.67 8.95
C HIS A 122 -7.45 -1.21 9.83
N ILE A 123 -7.71 -0.62 11.00
CA ILE A 123 -6.65 -0.04 11.85
C ILE A 123 -5.59 -1.06 12.24
N ARG A 124 -6.00 -2.30 12.49
CA ARG A 124 -5.07 -3.39 12.83
C ARG A 124 -4.11 -3.70 11.69
N VAL A 125 -4.59 -3.67 10.46
CA VAL A 125 -3.76 -3.86 9.27
C VAL A 125 -2.85 -2.66 9.04
N CYS A 126 -3.30 -1.43 9.35
CA CYS A 126 -2.44 -0.24 9.32
C CYS A 126 -1.26 -0.38 10.28
N GLU A 127 -1.50 -0.91 11.49
CA GLU A 127 -0.44 -1.18 12.48
C GLU A 127 0.57 -2.20 11.95
N HIS A 128 0.10 -3.28 11.35
CA HIS A 128 0.96 -4.29 10.76
C HIS A 128 1.77 -3.74 9.59
N LEU A 129 1.14 -2.95 8.73
CA LEU A 129 1.82 -2.31 7.59
C LEU A 129 2.91 -1.34 8.07
N ALA A 130 2.61 -0.48 9.04
CA ALA A 130 3.57 0.45 9.62
C ALA A 130 4.77 -0.29 10.22
N TYR A 131 4.56 -1.45 10.82
CA TYR A 131 5.63 -2.28 11.37
C TYR A 131 6.45 -2.98 10.28
N ALA A 132 5.82 -3.42 9.20
CA ALA A 132 6.47 -4.09 8.07
C ALA A 132 7.29 -3.13 7.21
N ASP A 133 6.87 -1.87 7.11
CA ASP A 133 7.53 -0.81 6.37
C ASP A 133 8.79 -0.33 7.12
#